data_bb39a4f2c167ccd897e1aa378c6719ad
#
_entry.id   bb39a4f2c167ccd897e1aa378c6719ad
#
_cell.length_a   1.000
_cell.length_b   1.000
_cell.length_c   1.000
_cell.angle_alpha   90.00
_cell.angle_beta   90.00
_cell.angle_gamma   90.00
#
_symmetry.space_group_name_H-M   'P 1'
#
loop_
_entity.id
_entity.type
_entity.pdbx_description
1 polymer ?
#
loop_
_entity_poly.entity_id
_entity_poly.type
_entity_poly.pdbx_seq_one_letter_code
_entity_poly.pdbx_strand_id
1 'polypeptide(L)'
;MTRGVVACKKRWYKINKAVAQFAGCYDQASRNIRSGSNADDIKELAYKLYSTNYGQKFTFERHWNMLRLEQKWRSQLPTQSGGSKRTKVSATGAYSSSSNPETPLADEPGVDSPVRPQGSKKSKRRGKGKAQMSEDFSERKSSALYGKRRRQDNTLIDNWIDEYLLEDSEEEDIDRSPIPITRRWINRDREAGHDRLFQDYFADEPVYNADIFRRRFRMRRDVFLRIVDALSNVYPYFHQRVDATGRRGLSPLQKCTAAIRMLAYGVAADAVDDYVRIGESTTIECLKKFVEGVISVFQDEYLRKPNPNDVHRLLQMAEGRGFPGMLGSIDCMHWQWKNCPKAWKGMYMSGYRGVATIVLEVVASSDLWIWHAFFGVSGSNNDINVLDRSPVFDDILNDRAPEVNYTINGNNYTMGYYLADGIYPEWATFVKSISKPQGEKRKLFAQYQEGQRKDVERAFGVLQARFAIIRGPARFWEKKKLANIMRACIILHNMIVEDERDTYAGNFAQGLEL
;
A
#
# COMPACT_ATOMS: atom_id res chain seq x y z
N MET A 1 35.65 11.00 -2.91
CA MET A 1 35.63 11.38 -1.48
C MET A 1 34.18 11.31 -1.02
N THR A 2 33.81 10.20 -0.44
CA THR A 2 32.50 9.97 0.18
C THR A 2 32.44 10.77 1.48
N ARG A 3 31.69 11.88 1.49
CA ARG A 3 31.36 12.59 2.72
C ARG A 3 30.51 11.64 3.57
N GLY A 4 31.01 11.30 4.76
CA GLY A 4 30.34 10.33 5.62
C GLY A 4 28.92 10.76 5.99
N VAL A 5 28.04 9.80 6.14
CA VAL A 5 26.62 9.89 6.49
C VAL A 5 26.37 10.86 7.66
N VAL A 6 27.24 10.84 8.67
CA VAL A 6 27.18 11.76 9.83
C VAL A 6 27.28 13.23 9.44
N ALA A 7 28.11 13.56 8.43
CA ALA A 7 28.25 14.94 7.94
C ALA A 7 26.97 15.40 7.21
N CYS A 8 26.32 14.51 6.47
CA CYS A 8 25.04 14.79 5.79
C CYS A 8 23.89 14.96 6.81
N LYS A 9 23.80 14.11 7.83
CA LYS A 9 22.83 14.25 8.94
C LYS A 9 23.00 15.57 9.68
N LYS A 10 24.23 15.92 10.07
CA LYS A 10 24.52 17.21 10.73
C LYS A 10 24.15 18.40 9.85
N ARG A 11 24.43 18.31 8.54
CA ARG A 11 24.07 19.37 7.59
C ARG A 11 22.56 19.50 7.41
N TRP A 12 21.85 18.38 7.26
CA TRP A 12 20.38 18.34 7.17
C TRP A 12 19.71 18.90 8.43
N TYR A 13 20.16 18.46 9.61
CA TYR A 13 19.66 19.00 10.87
C TYR A 13 19.84 20.52 10.97
N LYS A 14 20.99 21.03 10.53
CA LYS A 14 21.27 22.47 10.48
C LYS A 14 20.33 23.20 9.51
N ILE A 15 20.11 22.65 8.31
CA ILE A 15 19.18 23.21 7.32
C ILE A 15 17.75 23.19 7.87
N ASN A 16 17.29 22.05 8.35
CA ASN A 16 15.93 21.87 8.85
C ASN A 16 15.63 22.78 10.05
N LYS A 17 16.57 22.92 10.98
CA LYS A 17 16.46 23.84 12.11
C LYS A 17 16.37 25.30 11.63
N ALA A 18 17.25 25.72 10.74
CA ALA A 18 17.27 27.10 10.24
C ALA A 18 16.01 27.42 9.41
N VAL A 19 15.54 26.49 8.60
CA VAL A 19 14.28 26.66 7.82
C VAL A 19 13.07 26.72 8.73
N ALA A 20 13.00 25.91 9.80
CA ALA A 20 11.91 25.99 10.79
C ALA A 20 11.88 27.33 11.52
N GLN A 21 13.06 27.82 11.91
CA GLN A 21 13.20 29.12 12.55
C GLN A 21 12.81 30.27 11.63
N PHE A 22 13.20 30.20 10.33
CA PHE A 22 12.81 31.19 9.34
C PHE A 22 11.31 31.13 9.02
N ALA A 23 10.68 29.94 9.04
CA ALA A 23 9.23 29.77 8.89
C ALA A 23 8.48 30.54 9.98
N GLY A 24 8.93 30.47 11.23
CA GLY A 24 8.36 31.23 12.34
C GLY A 24 8.49 32.74 12.15
N CYS A 25 9.66 33.21 11.67
CA CYS A 25 9.87 34.63 11.36
C CYS A 25 9.01 35.10 10.19
N TYR A 26 8.83 34.28 9.15
CA TYR A 26 7.99 34.58 8.01
C TYR A 26 6.51 34.69 8.40
N ASP A 27 6.04 33.79 9.27
CA ASP A 27 4.70 33.81 9.81
C ASP A 27 4.46 35.05 10.68
N GLN A 28 5.42 35.42 11.53
CA GLN A 28 5.36 36.64 12.32
C GLN A 28 5.36 37.88 11.43
N ALA A 29 6.18 37.92 10.38
CA ALA A 29 6.19 38.99 9.40
C ALA A 29 4.85 39.16 8.69
N SER A 30 4.25 38.04 8.26
CA SER A 30 2.93 38.00 7.60
C SER A 30 1.80 38.57 8.47
N ARG A 31 1.88 38.43 9.79
CA ARG A 31 0.88 38.96 10.73
C ARG A 31 1.07 40.43 11.03
N ASN A 32 2.29 40.95 10.93
CA ASN A 32 2.65 42.30 11.35
C ASN A 32 2.74 43.30 10.19
N ILE A 33 2.44 42.83 8.97
CA ILE A 33 2.58 43.69 7.79
C ILE A 33 1.34 44.56 7.58
N ARG A 34 1.53 45.78 7.07
CA ARG A 34 0.43 46.74 6.79
C ARG A 34 -0.35 46.31 5.55
N SER A 35 -1.63 46.66 5.52
CA SER A 35 -2.49 46.44 4.36
C SER A 35 -1.90 47.12 3.11
N GLY A 36 -1.70 46.32 2.02
CA GLY A 36 -1.16 46.80 0.76
C GLY A 36 0.29 46.37 0.46
N SER A 37 0.95 45.63 1.36
CA SER A 37 2.31 45.12 1.15
C SER A 37 2.30 43.82 0.31
N ASN A 38 3.35 43.61 -0.48
CA ASN A 38 3.50 42.46 -1.34
C ASN A 38 4.27 41.29 -0.66
N ALA A 39 4.41 40.16 -1.34
CA ALA A 39 5.07 38.96 -0.81
C ALA A 39 6.58 39.19 -0.55
N ASP A 40 7.22 40.13 -1.26
CA ASP A 40 8.64 40.42 -1.11
C ASP A 40 8.87 41.27 0.13
N ASP A 41 7.95 42.18 0.48
CA ASP A 41 8.00 42.97 1.71
C ASP A 41 7.90 42.06 2.95
N ILE A 42 7.02 41.03 2.91
CA ILE A 42 6.92 40.03 3.97
C ILE A 42 8.23 39.28 4.13
N LYS A 43 8.86 38.92 3.01
CA LYS A 43 10.10 38.18 2.98
C LYS A 43 11.26 39.01 3.55
N GLU A 44 11.34 40.28 3.17
CA GLU A 44 12.36 41.19 3.67
C GLU A 44 12.24 41.40 5.19
N LEU A 45 11.01 41.59 5.69
CA LEU A 45 10.75 41.69 7.11
C LEU A 45 11.10 40.38 7.85
N ALA A 46 10.82 39.21 7.25
CA ALA A 46 11.18 37.92 7.82
C ALA A 46 12.71 37.75 7.92
N TYR A 47 13.49 38.21 6.95
CA TYR A 47 14.96 38.23 7.02
C TYR A 47 15.49 39.13 8.15
N LYS A 48 14.88 40.30 8.33
CA LYS A 48 15.23 41.21 9.44
C LYS A 48 14.95 40.57 10.78
N LEU A 49 13.75 39.96 10.94
CA LEU A 49 13.36 39.25 12.16
C LEU A 49 14.28 38.07 12.45
N TYR A 50 14.64 37.30 11.43
CA TYR A 50 15.55 36.15 11.61
C TYR A 50 16.94 36.62 12.07
N SER A 51 17.49 37.66 11.44
CA SER A 51 18.78 38.21 11.83
C SER A 51 18.78 38.75 13.26
N THR A 52 17.68 39.41 13.67
CA THR A 52 17.52 39.94 15.03
C THR A 52 17.39 38.85 16.06
N ASN A 53 16.56 37.81 15.78
CA ASN A 53 16.24 36.77 16.75
C ASN A 53 17.37 35.74 16.92
N TYR A 54 18.17 35.49 15.89
CA TYR A 54 19.18 34.41 15.87
C TYR A 54 20.61 34.89 15.66
N GLY A 55 20.85 36.19 15.50
CA GLY A 55 22.18 36.78 15.38
C GLY A 55 22.95 36.41 14.11
N GLN A 56 22.28 35.85 13.10
CA GLN A 56 22.90 35.40 11.84
C GLN A 56 21.98 35.60 10.65
N LYS A 57 22.57 35.76 9.46
CA LYS A 57 21.79 35.84 8.21
C LYS A 57 21.23 34.48 7.82
N PHE A 58 19.98 34.44 7.33
CA PHE A 58 19.40 33.22 6.77
C PHE A 58 19.96 32.95 5.38
N THR A 59 20.63 31.82 5.20
CA THR A 59 21.32 31.43 3.96
C THR A 59 20.67 30.23 3.23
N PHE A 60 19.57 29.71 3.73
CA PHE A 60 18.92 28.51 3.19
C PHE A 60 17.64 28.84 2.40
N GLU A 61 17.62 29.96 1.67
CA GLU A 61 16.44 30.43 0.94
C GLU A 61 15.90 29.43 -0.08
N ARG A 62 16.80 28.77 -0.83
CA ARG A 62 16.41 27.71 -1.79
C ARG A 62 15.69 26.57 -1.10
N HIS A 63 16.17 26.14 0.04
CA HIS A 63 15.54 25.07 0.84
C HIS A 63 14.20 25.53 1.43
N TRP A 64 14.10 26.78 1.90
CA TRP A 64 12.86 27.38 2.35
C TRP A 64 11.80 27.42 1.23
N ASN A 65 12.15 27.87 0.03
CA ASN A 65 11.23 27.94 -1.10
C ASN A 65 10.70 26.56 -1.51
N MET A 66 11.47 25.51 -1.35
CA MET A 66 11.05 24.12 -1.57
C MET A 66 10.16 23.60 -0.43
N LEU A 67 10.60 23.80 0.82
CA LEU A 67 9.92 23.21 1.99
C LEU A 67 8.65 23.97 2.40
N ARG A 68 8.51 25.27 2.14
CA ARG A 68 7.31 26.05 2.48
C ARG A 68 6.04 25.57 1.76
N LEU A 69 6.16 24.83 0.66
CA LEU A 69 5.04 24.25 -0.10
C LEU A 69 4.53 22.95 0.55
N GLU A 70 5.30 22.35 1.42
CA GLU A 70 4.96 21.13 2.12
C GLU A 70 3.94 21.36 3.25
N GLN A 71 2.96 20.45 3.36
CA GLN A 71 1.87 20.55 4.35
C GLN A 71 2.36 20.63 5.80
N LYS A 72 3.49 19.99 6.12
CA LYS A 72 4.15 20.04 7.42
C LYS A 72 4.53 21.46 7.87
N TRP A 73 4.84 22.32 6.92
CA TRP A 73 5.25 23.71 7.15
C TRP A 73 4.08 24.69 7.04
N ARG A 74 2.95 24.26 6.43
CA ARG A 74 1.70 25.01 6.36
C ARG A 74 0.85 24.90 7.62
N SER A 75 0.93 23.78 8.34
CA SER A 75 0.11 23.50 9.53
C SER A 75 0.57 24.24 10.80
N GLN A 76 1.64 25.02 10.74
CA GLN A 76 2.05 25.94 11.81
C GLN A 76 1.43 27.35 11.66
N LEU A 77 0.62 27.56 10.63
CA LEU A 77 -0.18 28.79 10.46
C LEU A 77 -1.50 28.62 11.22
N PRO A 78 -1.79 29.43 12.28
CA PRO A 78 -3.10 29.40 12.94
C PRO A 78 -4.16 29.89 11.96
N THR A 79 -5.14 29.05 11.67
CA THR A 79 -6.38 29.44 11.01
C THR A 79 -7.10 30.49 11.85
N GLN A 80 -7.36 31.66 11.29
CA GLN A 80 -8.27 32.63 11.88
C GLN A 80 -9.66 32.03 11.94
N SER A 81 -10.17 31.74 13.13
CA SER A 81 -11.59 31.70 13.41
C SER A 81 -11.91 32.66 14.55
N GLY A 82 -12.55 33.74 14.21
CA GLY A 82 -13.10 34.66 15.17
C GLY A 82 -14.27 34.03 15.93
N GLY A 83 -14.36 34.33 17.21
CA GLY A 83 -15.52 33.97 18.02
C GLY A 83 -15.19 33.84 19.50
N SER A 84 -15.14 35.00 20.16
CA SER A 84 -15.10 35.13 21.63
C SER A 84 -16.30 34.47 22.29
N LYS A 85 -16.09 33.54 23.25
CA LYS A 85 -17.01 33.33 24.37
C LYS A 85 -16.26 33.09 25.67
N ARG A 86 -16.62 33.88 26.64
CA ARG A 86 -16.09 34.00 28.00
C ARG A 86 -16.20 32.71 28.79
N THR A 87 -15.13 32.38 29.49
CA THR A 87 -15.06 31.36 30.55
C THR A 87 -15.67 31.89 31.84
N LYS A 88 -16.56 31.11 32.46
CA LYS A 88 -16.88 31.24 33.88
C LYS A 88 -16.19 30.09 34.63
N VAL A 89 -15.41 30.47 35.60
CA VAL A 89 -14.77 29.59 36.59
C VAL A 89 -15.72 29.36 37.73
N SER A 90 -15.90 28.14 38.20
CA SER A 90 -16.17 27.90 39.63
C SER A 90 -15.61 26.53 40.03
N ALA A 91 -15.01 26.54 41.20
CA ALA A 91 -14.21 25.49 41.84
C ALA A 91 -15.07 24.47 42.61
N THR A 92 -14.35 23.42 43.02
CA THR A 92 -14.65 22.33 43.98
C THR A 92 -15.04 21.03 43.26
N GLY A 93 -14.30 20.00 43.31
CA GLY A 93 -13.64 19.21 44.34
C GLY A 93 -14.41 17.92 44.57
N ALA A 94 -13.74 16.79 44.37
CA ALA A 94 -13.88 15.50 45.02
C ALA A 94 -14.14 14.26 44.16
N TYR A 95 -13.29 13.29 44.39
CA TYR A 95 -13.23 11.89 43.94
C TYR A 95 -14.48 11.06 44.18
N SER A 96 -14.83 10.09 43.33
CA SER A 96 -14.98 8.69 43.80
C SER A 96 -15.24 7.71 42.63
N SER A 97 -14.70 6.55 42.79
CA SER A 97 -14.68 5.36 41.95
C SER A 97 -15.99 4.56 41.93
N SER A 98 -16.11 3.64 40.96
CA SER A 98 -16.65 2.28 41.10
C SER A 98 -17.91 1.89 40.33
N SER A 99 -17.70 0.86 39.49
CA SER A 99 -18.53 -0.33 39.20
C SER A 99 -19.85 -0.25 38.42
N ASN A 100 -19.87 -1.07 37.34
CA ASN A 100 -21.02 -1.73 36.71
C ASN A 100 -21.87 -2.54 37.72
N PRO A 101 -23.16 -2.90 37.52
CA PRO A 101 -23.58 -3.81 36.46
C PRO A 101 -25.05 -3.70 35.94
N GLU A 102 -25.31 -4.38 34.79
CA GLU A 102 -26.51 -5.16 34.40
C GLU A 102 -27.86 -4.50 34.10
N THR A 103 -28.37 -4.87 32.91
CA THR A 103 -29.75 -4.84 32.37
C THR A 103 -30.79 -5.56 33.26
N PRO A 104 -32.15 -5.36 33.13
CA PRO A 104 -32.94 -5.83 32.02
C PRO A 104 -34.27 -5.08 31.68
N LEU A 105 -34.70 -5.30 30.41
CA LEU A 105 -36.07 -5.52 29.86
C LEU A 105 -37.33 -4.74 30.30
N ALA A 106 -38.04 -4.29 29.23
CA ALA A 106 -39.46 -4.39 28.90
C ALA A 106 -40.37 -3.18 29.06
N ASP A 107 -41.13 -2.99 27.97
CA ASP A 107 -42.53 -2.58 27.74
C ASP A 107 -42.84 -1.15 27.30
N GLU A 108 -43.41 -1.13 26.08
CA GLU A 108 -44.27 -0.10 25.44
C GLU A 108 -45.62 0.04 26.18
N PRO A 109 -46.57 0.96 25.84
CA PRO A 109 -46.79 1.74 24.62
C PRO A 109 -47.40 3.18 24.80
N GLY A 110 -47.49 3.92 23.68
CA GLY A 110 -48.68 4.76 23.47
C GLY A 110 -48.52 6.22 23.07
N VAL A 111 -48.85 6.55 21.80
CA VAL A 111 -49.76 7.57 21.29
C VAL A 111 -49.33 9.06 21.21
N ASP A 112 -49.47 9.53 19.98
CA ASP A 112 -49.95 10.81 19.39
C ASP A 112 -48.96 11.83 18.84
N SER A 113 -49.16 12.02 17.52
CA SER A 113 -48.77 13.19 16.70
C SER A 113 -49.62 14.42 17.03
N PRO A 114 -49.27 15.69 16.65
CA PRO A 114 -49.59 16.13 15.29
C PRO A 114 -48.75 17.27 14.65
N VAL A 115 -48.80 17.27 13.30
CA VAL A 115 -49.07 18.39 12.34
C VAL A 115 -48.01 19.43 12.00
N ARG A 116 -47.74 19.45 10.66
CA ARG A 116 -47.12 20.47 9.77
C ARG A 116 -47.72 21.87 9.86
N PRO A 117 -47.06 22.91 9.28
CA PRO A 117 -47.53 23.36 7.95
C PRO A 117 -46.43 23.71 6.89
N GLN A 118 -46.96 23.83 5.69
CA GLN A 118 -46.43 24.06 4.36
C GLN A 118 -46.06 25.53 4.04
N GLY A 119 -45.33 25.67 2.90
CA GLY A 119 -45.35 26.89 2.07
C GLY A 119 -44.13 26.91 1.14
N SER A 120 -44.20 26.46 -0.01
CA SER A 120 -44.50 26.90 -1.39
C SER A 120 -43.60 28.03 -1.93
N LYS A 121 -42.89 27.80 -3.06
CA LYS A 121 -43.25 28.29 -4.38
C LYS A 121 -42.25 27.93 -5.49
N LYS A 122 -42.81 27.55 -6.60
CA LYS A 122 -42.27 27.26 -7.94
C LYS A 122 -41.50 28.44 -8.57
N SER A 123 -40.49 28.15 -9.43
CA SER A 123 -40.60 28.65 -10.80
C SER A 123 -39.76 27.80 -11.78
N LYS A 124 -40.33 27.62 -12.94
CA LYS A 124 -39.84 26.94 -14.15
C LYS A 124 -38.78 27.78 -14.84
N ARG A 125 -37.76 27.12 -15.45
CA ARG A 125 -37.39 27.47 -16.81
C ARG A 125 -36.74 26.28 -17.56
N ARG A 126 -37.20 26.13 -18.77
CA ARG A 126 -36.93 25.12 -19.77
C ARG A 126 -35.78 25.62 -20.67
N GLY A 127 -34.91 24.71 -21.13
CA GLY A 127 -34.32 24.83 -22.45
C GLY A 127 -32.81 25.02 -22.53
N LYS A 128 -32.18 24.05 -23.10
CA LYS A 128 -31.03 23.93 -24.00
C LYS A 128 -29.93 23.01 -23.52
N GLY A 129 -30.10 21.75 -23.82
CA GLY A 129 -29.01 20.78 -23.89
C GLY A 129 -28.54 20.68 -25.33
N LYS A 130 -27.24 20.92 -25.55
CA LYS A 130 -26.43 20.29 -26.66
C LYS A 130 -24.97 20.82 -26.75
N ALA A 131 -24.51 21.67 -25.84
CA ALA A 131 -23.14 22.21 -25.89
C ALA A 131 -22.20 21.77 -24.74
N GLN A 132 -22.67 20.91 -23.85
CA GLN A 132 -21.93 20.60 -22.60
C GLN A 132 -21.00 19.38 -22.65
N MET A 133 -21.04 18.60 -23.74
CA MET A 133 -20.18 17.38 -23.82
C MET A 133 -18.74 17.64 -24.28
N SER A 134 -18.43 18.75 -24.95
CA SER A 134 -17.06 19.04 -25.40
C SER A 134 -16.22 19.82 -24.38
N GLU A 135 -16.87 20.66 -23.57
CA GLU A 135 -16.18 21.40 -22.49
C GLU A 135 -15.79 20.51 -21.32
N ASP A 136 -16.66 19.55 -20.96
CA ASP A 136 -16.45 18.59 -19.88
C ASP A 136 -15.24 17.65 -20.15
N PHE A 137 -14.96 17.34 -21.43
CA PHE A 137 -13.79 16.53 -21.83
C PHE A 137 -12.47 17.33 -21.76
N SER A 138 -12.53 18.65 -22.04
CA SER A 138 -11.38 19.54 -21.93
C SER A 138 -11.01 19.83 -20.46
N GLU A 139 -12.01 20.05 -19.60
CA GLU A 139 -11.79 20.23 -18.16
C GLU A 139 -11.28 18.96 -17.50
N ARG A 140 -11.76 17.78 -17.92
CA ARG A 140 -11.27 16.49 -17.43
C ARG A 140 -9.81 16.22 -17.87
N LYS A 141 -9.42 16.59 -19.12
CA LYS A 141 -8.01 16.54 -19.55
C LYS A 141 -7.13 17.52 -18.75
N SER A 142 -7.62 18.71 -18.47
CA SER A 142 -6.91 19.71 -17.64
C SER A 142 -6.72 19.24 -16.20
N SER A 143 -7.73 18.66 -15.59
CA SER A 143 -7.65 18.10 -14.23
C SER A 143 -6.69 16.90 -14.17
N ALA A 144 -6.71 16.03 -15.17
CA ALA A 144 -5.79 14.90 -15.29
C ALA A 144 -4.34 15.34 -15.54
N LEU A 145 -4.12 16.40 -16.32
CA LEU A 145 -2.80 17.00 -16.55
C LEU A 145 -2.26 17.71 -15.30
N TYR A 146 -3.15 18.33 -14.51
CA TYR A 146 -2.79 18.94 -13.23
C TYR A 146 -2.39 17.87 -12.20
N GLY A 147 -3.14 16.77 -12.15
CA GLY A 147 -2.79 15.57 -11.36
C GLY A 147 -1.45 14.94 -11.80
N LYS A 148 -1.12 14.97 -13.12
CA LYS A 148 0.13 14.43 -13.66
C LYS A 148 1.37 15.28 -13.28
N ARG A 149 1.26 16.63 -13.33
CA ARG A 149 2.31 17.52 -12.82
C ARG A 149 2.56 17.32 -11.33
N ARG A 150 1.48 17.22 -10.54
CA ARG A 150 1.56 16.96 -9.10
C ARG A 150 2.15 15.58 -8.79
N ARG A 151 1.94 14.56 -9.67
CA ARG A 151 2.56 13.23 -9.55
C ARG A 151 4.07 13.28 -9.79
N GLN A 152 4.53 14.00 -10.82
CA GLN A 152 5.97 14.13 -11.10
C GLN A 152 6.70 14.81 -9.95
N ASP A 153 6.12 15.88 -9.38
CA ASP A 153 6.69 16.58 -8.23
C ASP A 153 6.72 15.69 -6.97
N ASN A 154 5.67 14.89 -6.72
CA ASN A 154 5.62 13.96 -5.59
C ASN A 154 6.54 12.76 -5.79
N THR A 155 6.66 12.23 -7.02
CA THR A 155 7.56 11.11 -7.34
C THR A 155 9.02 11.51 -7.17
N LEU A 156 9.38 12.75 -7.52
CA LEU A 156 10.72 13.30 -7.27
C LEU A 156 11.02 13.45 -5.77
N ILE A 157 10.02 13.83 -4.97
CA ILE A 157 10.16 13.95 -3.52
C ILE A 157 10.20 12.56 -2.86
N ASP A 158 9.34 11.64 -3.28
CA ASP A 158 9.33 10.26 -2.78
C ASP A 158 10.62 9.53 -3.20
N ASN A 159 11.10 9.68 -4.43
CA ASN A 159 12.40 9.17 -4.87
C ASN A 159 13.58 9.82 -4.12
N TRP A 160 13.50 11.13 -3.85
CA TRP A 160 14.51 11.81 -3.06
C TRP A 160 14.48 11.36 -1.58
N ILE A 161 13.29 11.15 -1.02
CA ILE A 161 13.12 10.57 0.32
C ILE A 161 13.66 9.12 0.34
N ASP A 162 13.37 8.33 -0.71
CA ASP A 162 13.87 6.96 -0.84
C ASP A 162 15.40 6.94 -1.06
N GLU A 163 15.97 7.88 -1.85
CA GLU A 163 17.40 7.94 -2.16
C GLU A 163 18.26 8.52 -1.01
N TYR A 164 17.74 9.50 -0.26
CA TYR A 164 18.53 10.21 0.76
C TYR A 164 18.18 9.91 2.22
N LEU A 165 17.00 9.30 2.49
CA LEU A 165 16.59 8.96 3.86
C LEU A 165 16.61 7.44 4.13
N LEU A 166 16.66 6.59 3.11
CA LEU A 166 16.66 5.14 3.28
C LEU A 166 18.06 4.51 3.26
N GLU A 167 19.11 5.23 2.82
CA GLU A 167 20.49 4.74 2.91
C GLU A 167 21.07 4.79 4.33
N ASP A 168 20.34 5.31 5.31
CA ASP A 168 20.89 5.72 6.60
C ASP A 168 20.29 5.04 7.83
N SER A 169 19.93 3.77 7.71
CA SER A 169 19.67 2.93 8.88
C SER A 169 20.75 1.87 9.09
N GLU A 170 22.01 2.28 8.94
CA GLU A 170 23.08 1.58 9.62
C GLU A 170 23.09 2.07 11.07
N GLU A 171 23.07 1.12 11.98
CA GLU A 171 22.98 1.18 13.42
C GLU A 171 23.70 2.40 14.02
N GLU A 172 23.04 3.13 14.93
CA GLU A 172 23.72 3.99 15.87
C GLU A 172 24.63 3.08 16.73
N ASP A 173 25.88 2.95 16.32
CA ASP A 173 26.95 2.52 17.20
C ASP A 173 27.07 3.57 18.31
N ILE A 174 26.36 3.32 19.41
CA ILE A 174 26.74 3.85 20.71
C ILE A 174 28.15 3.30 20.92
N ASP A 175 29.12 4.22 21.03
CA ASP A 175 30.51 3.97 21.37
C ASP A 175 30.61 3.23 22.72
N ARG A 176 30.31 1.93 22.67
CA ARG A 176 30.66 0.92 23.65
C ARG A 176 31.78 0.14 23.01
N SER A 177 32.99 0.31 23.53
CA SER A 177 34.11 -0.59 23.25
C SER A 177 33.57 -2.02 23.19
N PRO A 178 33.60 -2.72 22.05
CA PRO A 178 33.00 -4.04 21.97
C PRO A 178 33.86 -4.97 22.82
N ILE A 179 33.36 -5.37 23.99
CA ILE A 179 33.83 -6.59 24.61
C ILE A 179 33.59 -7.67 23.55
N PRO A 180 34.61 -8.36 23.04
CA PRO A 180 34.42 -9.37 22.02
C PRO A 180 33.59 -10.51 22.61
N ILE A 181 32.28 -10.46 22.37
CA ILE A 181 31.40 -11.58 22.70
C ILE A 181 31.77 -12.68 21.71
N THR A 182 32.51 -13.66 22.18
CA THR A 182 32.83 -14.87 21.40
C THR A 182 31.52 -15.49 20.95
N ARG A 183 31.23 -15.41 19.63
CA ARG A 183 30.03 -15.99 19.05
C ARG A 183 30.02 -17.49 19.36
N ARG A 184 29.07 -17.93 20.19
CA ARG A 184 28.89 -19.35 20.49
C ARG A 184 28.52 -20.08 19.22
N TRP A 185 29.41 -20.98 18.76
CA TRP A 185 29.13 -21.81 17.59
C TRP A 185 28.09 -22.87 17.97
N ILE A 186 27.03 -22.99 17.17
CA ILE A 186 25.98 -24.01 17.33
C ILE A 186 26.11 -24.98 16.16
N ASN A 187 26.39 -26.25 16.43
CA ASN A 187 26.37 -27.29 15.42
C ASN A 187 24.92 -27.67 15.10
N ARG A 188 24.40 -27.19 13.97
CA ARG A 188 23.01 -27.42 13.57
C ARG A 188 22.80 -28.68 12.74
N ASP A 189 23.85 -29.40 12.39
CA ASP A 189 23.80 -30.56 11.49
C ASP A 189 22.93 -30.27 10.25
N ARG A 190 23.48 -29.45 9.35
CA ARG A 190 22.75 -28.95 8.17
C ARG A 190 22.42 -30.05 7.17
N GLU A 191 23.25 -31.08 7.07
CA GLU A 191 23.06 -32.23 6.18
C GLU A 191 21.87 -33.06 6.65
N ALA A 192 21.84 -33.49 7.90
CA ALA A 192 20.68 -34.18 8.47
C ALA A 192 19.38 -33.34 8.38
N GLY A 193 19.48 -32.01 8.49
CA GLY A 193 18.38 -31.10 8.25
C GLY A 193 17.88 -31.11 6.81
N HIS A 194 18.79 -31.20 5.84
CA HIS A 194 18.45 -31.35 4.43
C HIS A 194 17.79 -32.70 4.14
N ASP A 195 18.39 -33.78 4.60
CA ASP A 195 17.91 -35.15 4.35
C ASP A 195 16.51 -35.34 4.92
N ARG A 196 16.25 -34.85 6.13
CA ARG A 196 14.92 -34.88 6.74
C ARG A 196 13.92 -34.05 5.91
N LEU A 197 14.28 -32.83 5.51
CA LEU A 197 13.41 -31.98 4.68
C LEU A 197 13.08 -32.66 3.35
N PHE A 198 14.08 -33.31 2.73
CA PHE A 198 13.94 -34.01 1.46
C PHE A 198 13.01 -35.22 1.61
N GLN A 199 13.23 -36.08 2.60
CA GLN A 199 12.37 -37.24 2.87
C GLN A 199 10.93 -36.82 3.22
N ASP A 200 10.79 -35.76 3.98
CA ASP A 200 9.46 -35.27 4.41
C ASP A 200 8.60 -34.78 3.23
N TYR A 201 9.20 -34.17 2.17
CA TYR A 201 8.43 -33.44 1.16
C TYR A 201 8.83 -33.68 -0.29
N PHE A 202 10.05 -34.12 -0.58
CA PHE A 202 10.60 -34.07 -1.93
C PHE A 202 11.02 -35.44 -2.47
N ALA A 203 11.10 -36.48 -1.65
CA ALA A 203 11.34 -37.85 -2.05
C ALA A 203 10.21 -38.37 -2.97
N ASP A 204 10.43 -39.47 -3.65
CA ASP A 204 9.43 -40.13 -4.50
C ASP A 204 8.22 -40.59 -3.65
N GLU A 205 8.48 -41.14 -2.47
CA GLU A 205 7.47 -41.48 -1.47
C GLU A 205 7.66 -40.57 -0.24
N PRO A 206 7.13 -39.33 -0.26
CA PRO A 206 7.35 -38.40 0.82
C PRO A 206 6.49 -38.73 2.03
N VAL A 207 6.99 -38.43 3.24
CA VAL A 207 6.22 -38.60 4.49
C VAL A 207 4.91 -37.80 4.47
N TYR A 208 4.92 -36.61 3.87
CA TYR A 208 3.76 -35.73 3.78
C TYR A 208 3.23 -35.68 2.34
N ASN A 209 1.94 -36.01 2.19
CA ASN A 209 1.25 -36.00 0.91
C ASN A 209 1.13 -34.57 0.30
N ALA A 210 0.63 -34.51 -0.94
CA ALA A 210 0.48 -33.27 -1.70
C ALA A 210 -0.37 -32.21 -0.98
N ASP A 211 -1.44 -32.62 -0.28
CA ASP A 211 -2.32 -31.68 0.44
C ASP A 211 -1.61 -31.03 1.63
N ILE A 212 -0.83 -31.82 2.37
CA ILE A 212 -0.02 -31.31 3.47
C ILE A 212 1.08 -30.39 2.94
N PHE A 213 1.71 -30.76 1.80
CA PHE A 213 2.66 -29.87 1.12
C PHE A 213 2.00 -28.53 0.78
N ARG A 214 0.89 -28.55 0.04
CA ARG A 214 0.13 -27.36 -0.36
C ARG A 214 -0.27 -26.51 0.86
N ARG A 215 -0.74 -27.12 1.92
CA ARG A 215 -1.08 -26.43 3.17
C ARG A 215 0.12 -25.71 3.80
N ARG A 216 1.33 -26.34 3.77
CA ARG A 216 2.52 -25.84 4.45
C ARG A 216 3.33 -24.84 3.60
N PHE A 217 3.37 -25.04 2.29
CA PHE A 217 4.10 -24.19 1.33
C PHE A 217 3.19 -23.16 0.63
N ARG A 218 1.88 -23.29 0.78
CA ARG A 218 0.83 -22.47 0.15
C ARG A 218 0.72 -22.62 -1.37
N MET A 219 1.46 -23.55 -1.97
CA MET A 219 1.50 -23.85 -3.40
C MET A 219 1.73 -25.36 -3.60
N ARG A 220 1.52 -25.86 -4.81
CA ARG A 220 1.88 -27.21 -5.18
C ARG A 220 3.40 -27.40 -5.24
N ARG A 221 3.87 -28.64 -5.13
CA ARG A 221 5.29 -28.99 -5.13
C ARG A 221 6.00 -28.52 -6.40
N ASP A 222 5.35 -28.67 -7.55
CA ASP A 222 5.92 -28.34 -8.86
C ASP A 222 6.18 -26.82 -8.99
N VAL A 223 5.24 -25.98 -8.53
CA VAL A 223 5.43 -24.53 -8.49
C VAL A 223 6.59 -24.15 -7.58
N PHE A 224 6.69 -24.79 -6.40
CA PHE A 224 7.80 -24.53 -5.49
C PHE A 224 9.15 -24.93 -6.08
N LEU A 225 9.24 -26.11 -6.70
CA LEU A 225 10.47 -26.59 -7.34
C LEU A 225 10.85 -25.68 -8.52
N ARG A 226 9.90 -25.24 -9.34
CA ARG A 226 10.14 -24.26 -10.41
C ARG A 226 10.78 -22.98 -9.87
N ILE A 227 10.33 -22.50 -8.71
CA ILE A 227 10.91 -21.31 -8.06
C ILE A 227 12.35 -21.63 -7.59
N VAL A 228 12.56 -22.76 -6.92
CA VAL A 228 13.89 -23.16 -6.43
C VAL A 228 14.89 -23.27 -7.57
N ASP A 229 14.52 -23.90 -8.67
CA ASP A 229 15.37 -24.11 -9.85
C ASP A 229 15.68 -22.76 -10.53
N ALA A 230 14.68 -21.93 -10.76
CA ALA A 230 14.86 -20.62 -11.37
C ALA A 230 15.79 -19.72 -10.53
N LEU A 231 15.61 -19.71 -9.21
CA LEU A 231 16.49 -18.95 -8.31
C LEU A 231 17.91 -19.52 -8.25
N SER A 232 18.05 -20.84 -8.27
CA SER A 232 19.35 -21.48 -8.28
C SER A 232 20.12 -21.19 -9.57
N ASN A 233 19.45 -21.12 -10.71
CA ASN A 233 20.08 -20.82 -12.00
C ASN A 233 20.57 -19.36 -12.09
N VAL A 234 19.86 -18.41 -11.47
CA VAL A 234 20.16 -16.96 -11.62
C VAL A 234 21.03 -16.42 -10.48
N TYR A 235 20.89 -16.96 -9.26
CA TYR A 235 21.56 -16.39 -8.09
C TYR A 235 22.55 -17.36 -7.45
N PRO A 236 23.86 -17.05 -7.45
CA PRO A 236 24.89 -17.85 -6.78
C PRO A 236 24.64 -18.04 -5.28
N TYR A 237 23.83 -17.19 -4.66
CA TYR A 237 23.44 -17.34 -3.27
C TYR A 237 22.69 -18.65 -3.00
N PHE A 238 21.84 -19.09 -3.93
CA PHE A 238 21.07 -20.33 -3.78
C PHE A 238 21.87 -21.59 -4.12
N HIS A 239 23.04 -21.49 -4.72
CA HIS A 239 23.90 -22.66 -4.90
C HIS A 239 24.36 -23.23 -3.56
N GLN A 240 24.42 -24.55 -3.45
CA GLN A 240 25.03 -25.21 -2.32
C GLN A 240 26.54 -25.06 -2.40
N ARG A 241 27.16 -24.47 -1.40
CA ARG A 241 28.62 -24.29 -1.32
C ARG A 241 29.21 -25.36 -0.41
N VAL A 242 30.42 -25.75 -0.69
CA VAL A 242 31.23 -26.60 0.18
C VAL A 242 32.30 -25.71 0.80
N ASP A 243 32.51 -25.80 2.10
CA ASP A 243 33.54 -25.05 2.81
C ASP A 243 34.95 -25.71 2.62
N ALA A 244 35.99 -25.02 3.10
CA ALA A 244 37.36 -25.50 3.01
C ALA A 244 37.61 -26.84 3.73
N THR A 245 36.72 -27.26 4.63
CA THR A 245 36.77 -28.53 5.36
C THR A 245 35.95 -29.65 4.70
N GLY A 246 35.38 -29.40 3.50
CA GLY A 246 34.56 -30.36 2.76
C GLY A 246 33.10 -30.44 3.25
N ARG A 247 32.68 -29.61 4.22
CA ARG A 247 31.30 -29.60 4.73
C ARG A 247 30.39 -28.87 3.78
N ARG A 248 29.24 -29.46 3.50
CA ARG A 248 28.19 -28.83 2.68
C ARG A 248 27.49 -27.72 3.44
N GLY A 249 27.29 -26.60 2.77
CA GLY A 249 26.43 -25.52 3.23
C GLY A 249 24.95 -25.85 3.08
N LEU A 250 24.08 -24.88 3.41
CA LEU A 250 22.64 -25.04 3.23
C LEU A 250 22.28 -25.26 1.75
N SER A 251 21.41 -26.22 1.50
CA SER A 251 20.89 -26.51 0.16
C SER A 251 19.91 -25.41 -0.32
N PRO A 252 19.68 -25.30 -1.65
CA PRO A 252 18.64 -24.42 -2.20
C PRO A 252 17.26 -24.68 -1.57
N LEU A 253 16.90 -25.96 -1.39
CA LEU A 253 15.65 -26.36 -0.76
C LEU A 253 15.51 -25.82 0.68
N GLN A 254 16.57 -25.93 1.50
CA GLN A 254 16.54 -25.40 2.86
C GLN A 254 16.38 -23.87 2.85
N LYS A 255 17.13 -23.15 2.00
CA LYS A 255 17.07 -21.68 1.93
C LYS A 255 15.69 -21.18 1.48
N CYS A 256 15.13 -21.79 0.42
CA CYS A 256 13.80 -21.42 -0.09
C CYS A 256 12.70 -21.84 0.89
N THR A 257 12.81 -23.02 1.53
CA THR A 257 11.86 -23.46 2.56
C THR A 257 11.83 -22.51 3.75
N ALA A 258 12.99 -22.05 4.22
CA ALA A 258 13.07 -21.07 5.30
C ALA A 258 12.33 -19.77 4.94
N ALA A 259 12.57 -19.23 3.74
CA ALA A 259 11.91 -18.02 3.26
C ALA A 259 10.38 -18.21 3.12
N ILE A 260 9.94 -19.30 2.49
CA ILE A 260 8.50 -19.59 2.31
C ILE A 260 7.80 -19.79 3.64
N ARG A 261 8.44 -20.43 4.63
CA ARG A 261 7.87 -20.58 5.97
C ARG A 261 7.61 -19.23 6.65
N MET A 262 8.55 -18.28 6.53
CA MET A 262 8.34 -16.93 7.04
C MET A 262 7.18 -16.22 6.32
N LEU A 263 7.09 -16.30 5.00
CA LEU A 263 6.00 -15.69 4.23
C LEU A 263 4.65 -16.33 4.56
N ALA A 264 4.57 -17.66 4.52
CA ALA A 264 3.32 -18.43 4.68
C ALA A 264 2.72 -18.35 6.08
N TYR A 265 3.57 -18.33 7.12
CA TYR A 265 3.11 -18.35 8.51
C TYR A 265 3.30 -17.03 9.25
N GLY A 266 4.10 -16.10 8.71
CA GLY A 266 4.42 -14.85 9.41
C GLY A 266 5.17 -15.05 10.73
N VAL A 267 5.88 -16.18 10.86
CA VAL A 267 6.65 -16.54 12.06
C VAL A 267 7.95 -15.75 12.14
N ALA A 268 8.52 -15.67 13.35
CA ALA A 268 9.86 -15.16 13.55
C ALA A 268 10.90 -16.07 12.87
N ALA A 269 12.03 -15.50 12.47
CA ALA A 269 13.10 -16.25 11.82
C ALA A 269 13.67 -17.37 12.71
N ASP A 270 13.70 -17.13 14.03
CA ASP A 270 14.11 -18.09 15.06
C ASP A 270 13.24 -19.37 15.04
N ALA A 271 11.93 -19.23 14.87
CA ALA A 271 11.00 -20.37 14.82
C ALA A 271 11.21 -21.31 13.62
N VAL A 272 12.04 -20.91 12.64
CA VAL A 272 12.38 -21.76 11.48
C VAL A 272 13.59 -22.65 11.76
N ASP A 273 14.45 -22.29 12.75
CA ASP A 273 15.69 -23.00 13.08
C ASP A 273 15.45 -24.48 13.46
N ASP A 274 14.46 -24.75 14.28
CA ASP A 274 14.19 -26.07 14.83
C ASP A 274 13.99 -27.15 13.76
N TYR A 275 13.30 -26.80 12.69
CA TYR A 275 12.99 -27.74 11.62
C TYR A 275 14.00 -27.70 10.48
N VAL A 276 14.34 -26.51 9.97
CA VAL A 276 15.20 -26.35 8.78
C VAL A 276 16.68 -26.39 9.14
N ARG A 277 17.03 -26.33 10.41
CA ARG A 277 18.41 -26.28 10.92
C ARG A 277 19.21 -25.09 10.37
N ILE A 278 18.58 -23.94 10.39
CA ILE A 278 19.12 -22.68 9.84
C ILE A 278 19.07 -21.57 10.88
N GLY A 279 20.18 -20.86 11.12
CA GLY A 279 20.21 -19.79 12.13
C GLY A 279 19.38 -18.57 11.73
N GLU A 280 18.89 -17.82 12.73
CA GLU A 280 17.99 -16.66 12.58
C GLU A 280 18.50 -15.64 11.55
N SER A 281 19.74 -15.17 11.69
CA SER A 281 20.32 -14.18 10.75
C SER A 281 20.37 -14.70 9.32
N THR A 282 20.70 -15.98 9.12
CA THR A 282 20.71 -16.62 7.81
C THR A 282 19.28 -16.78 7.25
N THR A 283 18.30 -17.06 8.09
CA THR A 283 16.88 -17.13 7.71
C THR A 283 16.38 -15.78 7.19
N ILE A 284 16.73 -14.67 7.88
CA ILE A 284 16.40 -13.29 7.46
C ILE A 284 17.08 -12.97 6.10
N GLU A 285 18.34 -13.37 5.94
CA GLU A 285 19.05 -13.21 4.69
C GLU A 285 18.42 -14.05 3.56
N CYS A 286 18.05 -15.30 3.83
CA CYS A 286 17.32 -16.15 2.88
C CYS A 286 16.01 -15.49 2.45
N LEU A 287 15.24 -14.94 3.37
CA LEU A 287 14.00 -14.21 3.03
C LEU A 287 14.31 -13.02 2.12
N LYS A 288 15.29 -12.19 2.46
CA LYS A 288 15.69 -11.04 1.64
C LYS A 288 16.07 -11.48 0.22
N LYS A 289 16.98 -12.45 0.09
CA LYS A 289 17.44 -12.95 -1.21
C LYS A 289 16.34 -13.66 -2.00
N PHE A 290 15.45 -14.37 -1.32
CA PHE A 290 14.31 -15.04 -1.93
C PHE A 290 13.33 -14.03 -2.54
N VAL A 291 12.92 -13.00 -1.81
CA VAL A 291 11.98 -12.00 -2.33
C VAL A 291 12.62 -11.18 -3.45
N GLU A 292 13.89 -10.79 -3.34
CA GLU A 292 14.63 -10.12 -4.42
C GLU A 292 14.69 -11.00 -5.67
N GLY A 293 14.97 -12.28 -5.50
CA GLY A 293 15.04 -13.26 -6.58
C GLY A 293 13.71 -13.51 -7.27
N VAL A 294 12.63 -13.71 -6.49
CA VAL A 294 11.27 -13.87 -7.03
C VAL A 294 10.85 -12.65 -7.87
N ILE A 295 11.13 -11.45 -7.39
CA ILE A 295 10.83 -10.22 -8.13
C ILE A 295 11.63 -10.20 -9.44
N SER A 296 12.95 -10.39 -9.37
CA SER A 296 13.81 -10.29 -10.56
C SER A 296 13.50 -11.32 -11.64
N VAL A 297 13.08 -12.54 -11.27
CA VAL A 297 12.85 -13.62 -12.22
C VAL A 297 11.43 -13.65 -12.76
N PHE A 298 10.44 -13.33 -11.91
CA PHE A 298 9.03 -13.60 -12.24
C PHE A 298 8.15 -12.35 -12.37
N GLN A 299 8.68 -11.15 -12.10
CA GLN A 299 7.86 -9.93 -12.12
C GLN A 299 7.27 -9.66 -13.50
N ASP A 300 8.06 -9.81 -14.56
CA ASP A 300 7.64 -9.48 -15.93
C ASP A 300 6.56 -10.44 -16.46
N GLU A 301 6.44 -11.63 -15.87
CA GLU A 301 5.42 -12.61 -16.20
C GLU A 301 4.18 -12.47 -15.31
N TYR A 302 4.35 -12.29 -14.01
CA TYR A 302 3.28 -12.39 -13.01
C TYR A 302 2.81 -11.06 -12.41
N LEU A 303 3.49 -9.95 -12.65
CA LEU A 303 3.05 -8.62 -12.24
C LEU A 303 3.22 -7.63 -13.39
N ARG A 304 2.54 -7.91 -14.47
CA ARG A 304 2.53 -7.18 -15.72
C ARG A 304 1.14 -6.63 -16.05
N LYS A 305 1.09 -5.72 -16.99
CA LYS A 305 -0.16 -5.26 -17.58
C LYS A 305 -0.80 -6.38 -18.43
N PRO A 306 -2.14 -6.42 -18.53
CA PRO A 306 -2.83 -7.39 -19.38
C PRO A 306 -2.44 -7.19 -20.85
N ASN A 307 -2.10 -8.28 -21.52
CA ASN A 307 -1.90 -8.31 -22.97
C ASN A 307 -3.26 -8.45 -23.70
N PRO A 308 -3.32 -8.36 -25.05
CA PRO A 308 -4.59 -8.46 -25.77
C PRO A 308 -5.39 -9.75 -25.50
N ASN A 309 -4.71 -10.89 -25.32
CA ASN A 309 -5.36 -12.16 -25.00
C ASN A 309 -5.96 -12.14 -23.58
N ASP A 310 -5.25 -11.53 -22.64
CA ASP A 310 -5.75 -11.33 -21.28
C ASP A 310 -6.99 -10.43 -21.29
N VAL A 311 -6.95 -9.32 -22.04
CA VAL A 311 -8.08 -8.39 -22.18
C VAL A 311 -9.28 -9.13 -22.77
N HIS A 312 -9.10 -9.92 -23.82
CA HIS A 312 -10.19 -10.71 -24.42
C HIS A 312 -10.82 -11.65 -23.38
N ARG A 313 -10.00 -12.39 -22.63
CA ARG A 313 -10.46 -13.27 -21.56
C ARG A 313 -11.20 -12.50 -20.46
N LEU A 314 -10.69 -11.36 -20.03
CA LEU A 314 -11.33 -10.51 -19.01
C LEU A 314 -12.71 -10.04 -19.48
N LEU A 315 -12.83 -9.61 -20.73
CA LEU A 315 -14.10 -9.16 -21.31
C LEU A 315 -15.13 -10.30 -21.38
N GLN A 316 -14.73 -11.50 -21.80
CA GLN A 316 -15.60 -12.68 -21.80
C GLN A 316 -16.10 -13.02 -20.40
N MET A 317 -15.21 -13.03 -19.40
CA MET A 317 -15.58 -13.29 -18.01
C MET A 317 -16.53 -12.21 -17.47
N ALA A 318 -16.30 -10.95 -17.82
CA ALA A 318 -17.11 -9.82 -17.39
C ALA A 318 -18.50 -9.83 -18.03
N GLU A 319 -18.60 -10.15 -19.32
CA GLU A 319 -19.85 -10.27 -20.05
C GLU A 319 -20.73 -11.38 -19.46
N GLY A 320 -20.16 -12.57 -19.20
CA GLY A 320 -20.86 -13.67 -18.54
C GLY A 320 -21.39 -13.35 -17.14
N ARG A 321 -20.87 -12.29 -16.51
CA ARG A 321 -21.28 -11.80 -15.19
C ARG A 321 -22.19 -10.55 -15.26
N GLY A 322 -22.58 -10.11 -16.47
CA GLY A 322 -23.46 -8.96 -16.68
C GLY A 322 -22.78 -7.58 -16.62
N PHE A 323 -21.44 -7.53 -16.72
CA PHE A 323 -20.67 -6.28 -16.74
C PHE A 323 -19.77 -6.18 -17.99
N PRO A 324 -20.35 -6.15 -19.20
CA PRO A 324 -19.57 -6.04 -20.44
C PRO A 324 -18.65 -4.82 -20.41
N GLY A 325 -17.39 -5.00 -20.81
CA GLY A 325 -16.36 -3.94 -20.77
C GLY A 325 -15.59 -3.81 -19.45
N MET A 326 -15.95 -4.54 -18.39
CA MET A 326 -15.23 -4.53 -17.11
C MET A 326 -13.89 -5.23 -17.23
N LEU A 327 -12.83 -4.57 -16.79
CA LEU A 327 -11.47 -5.14 -16.72
C LEU A 327 -11.08 -5.64 -15.33
N GLY A 328 -11.83 -5.29 -14.31
CA GLY A 328 -11.58 -5.70 -12.92
C GLY A 328 -12.16 -4.73 -11.90
N SER A 329 -11.76 -4.89 -10.65
CA SER A 329 -12.13 -4.03 -9.53
C SER A 329 -10.90 -3.43 -8.88
N ILE A 330 -11.00 -2.18 -8.42
CA ILE A 330 -9.92 -1.44 -7.75
C ILE A 330 -10.29 -1.14 -6.31
N ASP A 331 -9.33 -1.32 -5.40
CA ASP A 331 -9.48 -0.95 -3.99
C ASP A 331 -8.12 -0.82 -3.30
N CYS A 332 -8.12 -0.27 -2.08
CA CYS A 332 -6.94 -0.07 -1.27
C CYS A 332 -6.96 -0.90 0.02
N MET A 333 -5.83 -1.51 0.36
CA MET A 333 -5.64 -2.24 1.61
C MET A 333 -4.57 -1.57 2.47
N HIS A 334 -4.84 -1.41 3.77
CA HIS A 334 -3.89 -0.89 4.75
C HIS A 334 -3.15 -2.04 5.46
N TRP A 335 -1.83 -2.06 5.35
CA TRP A 335 -0.96 -2.96 6.10
C TRP A 335 -0.37 -2.23 7.31
N GLN A 336 -0.65 -2.74 8.53
CA GLN A 336 -0.15 -2.15 9.76
C GLN A 336 1.39 -2.22 9.82
N TRP A 337 2.05 -1.11 10.10
CA TRP A 337 3.49 -1.03 10.24
C TRP A 337 3.89 -0.88 11.71
N LYS A 338 4.15 -2.02 12.38
CA LYS A 338 4.45 -2.07 13.81
C LYS A 338 5.72 -1.30 14.17
N ASN A 339 6.78 -1.51 13.37
CA ASN A 339 8.10 -0.91 13.60
C ASN A 339 8.31 0.37 12.77
N CYS A 340 7.23 1.12 12.50
CA CYS A 340 7.33 2.42 11.84
C CYS A 340 8.25 3.35 12.66
N PRO A 341 9.28 3.95 12.04
CA PRO A 341 10.16 4.91 12.71
C PRO A 341 9.37 6.02 13.41
N LYS A 342 9.78 6.39 14.61
CA LYS A 342 9.07 7.41 15.43
C LYS A 342 8.88 8.72 14.66
N ALA A 343 9.89 9.11 13.87
CA ALA A 343 9.85 10.32 13.06
C ALA A 343 8.75 10.29 11.97
N TRP A 344 8.37 9.11 11.49
CA TRP A 344 7.39 8.93 10.42
C TRP A 344 6.01 8.52 10.94
N LYS A 345 5.91 8.11 12.20
CA LYS A 345 4.69 7.55 12.77
C LYS A 345 3.46 8.45 12.57
N GLY A 346 3.60 9.76 12.71
CA GLY A 346 2.50 10.72 12.49
C GLY A 346 2.02 10.74 11.03
N MET A 347 2.97 10.71 10.08
CA MET A 347 2.66 10.70 8.64
C MET A 347 1.99 9.40 8.19
N TYR A 348 2.39 8.25 8.78
CA TYR A 348 1.83 6.94 8.44
C TYR A 348 0.59 6.57 9.26
N MET A 349 0.17 7.39 10.23
CA MET A 349 -0.98 7.10 11.08
C MET A 349 -2.28 7.16 10.27
N SER A 350 -2.94 6.02 10.15
CA SER A 350 -4.26 5.94 9.54
C SER A 350 -5.30 6.59 10.45
N GLY A 351 -6.06 7.55 9.91
CA GLY A 351 -7.14 8.21 10.64
C GLY A 351 -8.21 7.24 11.13
N TYR A 352 -8.48 6.20 10.36
CA TYR A 352 -9.48 5.18 10.70
C TYR A 352 -8.97 4.15 11.73
N ARG A 353 -7.70 3.70 11.60
CA ARG A 353 -7.15 2.63 12.44
C ARG A 353 -6.39 3.12 13.68
N GLY A 354 -6.02 4.40 13.74
CA GLY A 354 -5.24 4.97 14.85
C GLY A 354 -3.82 4.40 14.99
N VAL A 355 -3.34 3.66 13.99
CA VAL A 355 -2.00 3.03 13.95
C VAL A 355 -1.31 3.36 12.65
N ALA A 356 0.04 3.31 12.65
CA ALA A 356 0.81 3.51 11.42
C ALA A 356 0.53 2.37 10.44
N THR A 357 0.21 2.71 9.19
CA THR A 357 -0.07 1.77 8.09
C THR A 357 0.58 2.23 6.80
N ILE A 358 0.86 1.26 5.92
CA ILE A 358 1.28 1.48 4.53
C ILE A 358 0.15 0.98 3.64
N VAL A 359 -0.19 1.76 2.61
CA VAL A 359 -1.29 1.43 1.70
C VAL A 359 -0.78 0.62 0.52
N LEU A 360 -1.57 -0.39 0.14
CA LEU A 360 -1.47 -1.15 -1.09
C LEU A 360 -2.74 -0.91 -1.91
N GLU A 361 -2.62 -0.29 -3.08
CA GLU A 361 -3.68 -0.22 -4.10
C GLU A 361 -3.54 -1.41 -5.04
N VAL A 362 -4.65 -2.04 -5.39
CA VAL A 362 -4.69 -3.22 -6.27
C VAL A 362 -5.83 -3.09 -7.28
N VAL A 363 -5.56 -3.56 -8.49
CA VAL A 363 -6.60 -3.95 -9.45
C VAL A 363 -6.58 -5.47 -9.58
N ALA A 364 -7.73 -6.12 -9.33
CA ALA A 364 -7.89 -7.56 -9.47
C ALA A 364 -9.09 -7.92 -10.34
N SER A 365 -8.97 -9.03 -11.05
CA SER A 365 -10.07 -9.64 -11.81
C SER A 365 -10.82 -10.68 -10.99
N SER A 366 -11.92 -11.18 -11.52
CA SER A 366 -12.82 -12.10 -10.81
C SER A 366 -12.20 -13.47 -10.49
N ASP A 367 -11.18 -13.87 -11.24
CA ASP A 367 -10.35 -15.05 -10.98
C ASP A 367 -9.25 -14.81 -9.93
N LEU A 368 -9.29 -13.67 -9.24
CA LEU A 368 -8.38 -13.24 -8.19
C LEU A 368 -6.95 -12.91 -8.66
N TRP A 369 -6.71 -12.80 -9.98
CA TRP A 369 -5.43 -12.35 -10.49
C TRP A 369 -5.24 -10.85 -10.23
N ILE A 370 -4.08 -10.49 -9.69
CA ILE A 370 -3.72 -9.09 -9.40
C ILE A 370 -2.94 -8.52 -10.59
N TRP A 371 -3.56 -7.62 -11.34
CA TRP A 371 -3.00 -6.99 -12.54
C TRP A 371 -2.16 -5.76 -12.24
N HIS A 372 -2.51 -5.04 -11.19
CA HIS A 372 -1.81 -3.85 -10.75
C HIS A 372 -1.67 -3.86 -9.25
N ALA A 373 -0.48 -3.42 -8.78
CA ALA A 373 -0.21 -3.27 -7.37
C ALA A 373 0.70 -2.06 -7.15
N PHE A 374 0.20 -1.06 -6.42
CA PHE A 374 0.95 0.11 -6.03
C PHE A 374 1.06 0.18 -4.52
N PHE A 375 2.30 0.06 -4.01
CA PHE A 375 2.56 -0.08 -2.58
C PHE A 375 3.50 1.01 -2.07
N GLY A 376 3.27 1.48 -0.84
CA GLY A 376 4.22 2.33 -0.13
C GLY A 376 3.68 3.71 0.23
N VAL A 377 2.43 4.03 -0.13
CA VAL A 377 1.80 5.30 0.28
C VAL A 377 1.49 5.26 1.77
N SER A 378 1.67 6.39 2.45
CA SER A 378 1.40 6.50 3.89
C SER A 378 -0.09 6.39 4.20
N GLY A 379 -0.41 5.69 5.29
CA GLY A 379 -1.77 5.38 5.70
C GLY A 379 -2.63 6.57 6.14
N SER A 380 -2.07 7.77 6.19
CA SER A 380 -2.83 9.02 6.37
C SER A 380 -3.56 9.47 5.09
N ASN A 381 -3.22 8.88 3.94
CA ASN A 381 -3.88 9.20 2.67
C ASN A 381 -5.15 8.37 2.52
N ASN A 382 -6.17 8.95 1.90
CA ASN A 382 -7.34 8.24 1.41
C ASN A 382 -7.08 7.68 0.01
N ASP A 383 -8.00 6.85 -0.50
CA ASP A 383 -7.84 6.15 -1.77
C ASP A 383 -7.70 7.10 -2.97
N ILE A 384 -8.33 8.28 -2.93
CA ILE A 384 -8.16 9.32 -3.96
C ILE A 384 -6.72 9.81 -4.00
N ASN A 385 -6.11 10.08 -2.83
CA ASN A 385 -4.72 10.52 -2.75
C ASN A 385 -3.72 9.39 -3.13
N VAL A 386 -4.10 8.14 -2.93
CA VAL A 386 -3.33 6.98 -3.41
C VAL A 386 -3.41 6.90 -4.92
N LEU A 387 -4.63 6.99 -5.48
CA LEU A 387 -4.88 7.00 -6.91
C LEU A 387 -4.12 8.12 -7.65
N ASP A 388 -4.08 9.33 -7.07
CA ASP A 388 -3.34 10.47 -7.63
C ASP A 388 -1.83 10.21 -7.80
N ARG A 389 -1.28 9.28 -7.04
CA ARG A 389 0.13 8.88 -7.07
C ARG A 389 0.38 7.59 -7.85
N SER A 390 -0.68 6.82 -8.07
CA SER A 390 -0.63 5.52 -8.72
C SER A 390 -0.43 5.65 -10.24
N PRO A 391 0.42 4.82 -10.85
CA PRO A 391 0.57 4.76 -12.30
C PRO A 391 -0.53 3.96 -13.00
N VAL A 392 -1.58 3.54 -12.28
CA VAL A 392 -2.62 2.63 -12.78
C VAL A 392 -3.28 3.12 -14.07
N PHE A 393 -3.47 4.45 -14.20
CA PHE A 393 -4.09 5.07 -15.38
C PHE A 393 -3.11 5.79 -16.31
N ASP A 394 -1.81 5.62 -16.14
CA ASP A 394 -0.81 6.27 -17.01
C ASP A 394 -0.98 5.89 -18.50
N ASP A 395 -1.43 4.67 -18.78
CA ASP A 395 -1.68 4.25 -20.18
C ASP A 395 -2.93 4.90 -20.77
N ILE A 396 -4.00 5.02 -19.99
CA ILE A 396 -5.21 5.73 -20.42
C ILE A 396 -4.92 7.21 -20.66
N LEU A 397 -4.13 7.83 -19.76
CA LEU A 397 -3.75 9.24 -19.88
C LEU A 397 -2.80 9.52 -21.04
N ASN A 398 -2.10 8.51 -21.54
CA ASN A 398 -1.16 8.61 -22.65
C ASN A 398 -1.68 7.97 -23.94
N ASP A 399 -2.98 7.69 -24.03
CA ASP A 399 -3.65 7.04 -25.18
C ASP A 399 -3.01 5.68 -25.56
N ARG A 400 -2.53 4.93 -24.55
CA ARG A 400 -1.95 3.58 -24.67
C ARG A 400 -2.79 2.51 -23.98
N ALA A 401 -4.04 2.84 -23.66
CA ALA A 401 -4.96 1.87 -23.08
C ALA A 401 -5.22 0.72 -24.08
N PRO A 402 -5.42 -0.51 -23.60
CA PRO A 402 -5.82 -1.59 -24.49
C PRO A 402 -7.15 -1.28 -25.16
N GLU A 403 -7.25 -1.59 -26.46
CA GLU A 403 -8.50 -1.46 -27.19
C GLU A 403 -9.55 -2.42 -26.63
N VAL A 404 -10.70 -1.89 -26.31
CA VAL A 404 -11.85 -2.62 -25.78
C VAL A 404 -13.07 -2.25 -26.60
N ASN A 405 -13.75 -3.24 -27.17
CA ASN A 405 -14.97 -3.02 -27.94
C ASN A 405 -16.11 -3.85 -27.34
N TYR A 406 -17.17 -3.19 -26.91
CA TYR A 406 -18.37 -3.85 -26.40
C TYR A 406 -19.62 -3.01 -26.65
N THR A 407 -20.79 -3.66 -26.67
CA THR A 407 -22.06 -3.01 -26.96
C THR A 407 -23.02 -3.17 -25.78
N ILE A 408 -23.63 -2.06 -25.35
CA ILE A 408 -24.68 -2.08 -24.33
C ILE A 408 -25.92 -1.35 -24.90
N ASN A 409 -27.05 -2.02 -24.92
CA ASN A 409 -28.32 -1.45 -25.43
C ASN A 409 -28.20 -0.80 -26.83
N GLY A 410 -27.40 -1.40 -27.72
CA GLY A 410 -27.17 -0.89 -29.09
C GLY A 410 -26.16 0.25 -29.21
N ASN A 411 -25.55 0.70 -28.08
CA ASN A 411 -24.48 1.69 -28.11
C ASN A 411 -23.12 0.99 -28.01
N ASN A 412 -22.17 1.38 -28.84
CA ASN A 412 -20.83 0.87 -28.88
C ASN A 412 -19.92 1.68 -27.95
N TYR A 413 -19.08 0.98 -27.18
CA TYR A 413 -18.10 1.55 -26.27
C TYR A 413 -16.71 1.02 -26.59
N THR A 414 -15.70 1.90 -26.49
CA THR A 414 -14.30 1.59 -26.82
C THR A 414 -13.35 1.72 -25.63
N MET A 415 -13.88 1.99 -24.43
CA MET A 415 -13.08 2.18 -23.23
C MET A 415 -13.51 1.17 -22.16
N GLY A 416 -12.57 0.35 -21.69
CA GLY A 416 -12.78 -0.53 -20.54
C GLY A 416 -12.89 0.24 -19.24
N TYR A 417 -13.54 -0.37 -18.25
CA TYR A 417 -13.74 0.25 -16.94
C TYR A 417 -13.43 -0.69 -15.77
N TYR A 418 -13.29 -0.10 -14.60
CA TYR A 418 -13.09 -0.80 -13.34
C TYR A 418 -14.24 -0.51 -12.38
N LEU A 419 -14.66 -1.52 -11.61
CA LEU A 419 -15.58 -1.29 -10.50
C LEU A 419 -14.81 -0.68 -9.32
N ALA A 420 -15.36 0.39 -8.78
CA ALA A 420 -14.77 1.13 -7.68
C ALA A 420 -15.83 1.48 -6.62
N ASP A 421 -15.38 1.82 -5.43
CA ASP A 421 -16.29 2.30 -4.39
C ASP A 421 -16.67 3.77 -4.62
N GLY A 422 -17.60 4.28 -3.81
CA GLY A 422 -18.15 5.63 -3.97
C GLY A 422 -17.16 6.77 -3.76
N ILE A 423 -15.99 6.52 -3.14
CA ILE A 423 -14.98 7.55 -2.87
C ILE A 423 -14.19 7.95 -4.11
N TYR A 424 -14.03 7.02 -5.07
CA TYR A 424 -13.27 7.28 -6.29
C TYR A 424 -13.91 8.40 -7.14
N PRO A 425 -13.11 9.12 -7.96
CA PRO A 425 -13.64 10.21 -8.80
C PRO A 425 -14.62 9.70 -9.85
N GLU A 426 -15.43 10.62 -10.42
CA GLU A 426 -16.39 10.30 -11.48
C GLU A 426 -15.73 10.31 -12.87
N TRP A 427 -14.77 9.42 -13.06
CA TRP A 427 -14.13 9.24 -14.36
C TRP A 427 -14.87 8.16 -15.16
N ALA A 428 -14.82 8.26 -16.50
CA ALA A 428 -15.45 7.28 -17.39
C ALA A 428 -14.89 5.84 -17.21
N THR A 429 -13.68 5.72 -16.61
CA THR A 429 -13.02 4.46 -16.28
C THR A 429 -13.50 3.83 -14.98
N PHE A 430 -14.39 4.48 -14.22
CA PHE A 430 -14.95 3.96 -12.99
C PHE A 430 -16.45 3.79 -13.07
N VAL A 431 -16.92 2.60 -12.74
CA VAL A 431 -18.33 2.32 -12.50
C VAL A 431 -18.53 2.12 -11.00
N LYS A 432 -19.14 3.11 -10.36
CA LYS A 432 -19.40 3.14 -8.93
C LYS A 432 -20.80 2.64 -8.59
N SER A 433 -21.01 2.19 -7.36
CA SER A 433 -22.33 1.89 -6.85
C SER A 433 -23.20 3.16 -6.77
N ILE A 434 -24.51 3.01 -6.94
CA ILE A 434 -25.47 4.11 -6.83
C ILE A 434 -25.76 4.34 -5.35
N SER A 435 -25.39 5.51 -4.85
CA SER A 435 -25.74 5.91 -3.47
C SER A 435 -27.24 6.13 -3.33
N LYS A 436 -27.87 5.48 -2.33
CA LYS A 436 -29.32 5.56 -2.05
C LYS A 436 -30.18 5.29 -3.30
N PRO A 437 -30.07 4.13 -3.93
CA PRO A 437 -30.76 3.82 -5.18
C PRO A 437 -32.28 3.88 -5.00
N GLN A 438 -32.98 4.57 -5.90
CA GLN A 438 -34.44 4.66 -5.94
C GLN A 438 -34.97 3.79 -7.09
N GLY A 439 -35.99 2.97 -6.79
CA GLY A 439 -36.59 2.04 -7.75
C GLY A 439 -35.80 0.72 -7.88
N GLU A 440 -36.50 -0.35 -8.28
CA GLU A 440 -35.99 -1.72 -8.26
C GLU A 440 -34.76 -1.90 -9.17
N LYS A 441 -34.78 -1.33 -10.38
CA LYS A 441 -33.67 -1.43 -11.33
C LYS A 441 -32.38 -0.87 -10.79
N ARG A 442 -32.42 0.30 -10.11
CA ARG A 442 -31.21 0.92 -9.52
C ARG A 442 -30.73 0.19 -8.28
N LYS A 443 -31.63 -0.35 -7.47
CA LYS A 443 -31.28 -1.19 -6.32
C LYS A 443 -30.58 -2.47 -6.77
N LEU A 444 -31.11 -3.12 -7.79
CA LEU A 444 -30.55 -4.32 -8.38
C LEU A 444 -29.15 -4.06 -8.91
N PHE A 445 -28.97 -2.99 -9.71
CA PHE A 445 -27.65 -2.60 -10.20
C PHE A 445 -26.65 -2.36 -9.06
N ALA A 446 -27.02 -1.61 -8.02
CA ALA A 446 -26.15 -1.33 -6.88
C ALA A 446 -25.74 -2.63 -6.17
N GLN A 447 -26.68 -3.55 -5.96
CA GLN A 447 -26.42 -4.85 -5.35
C GLN A 447 -25.42 -5.69 -6.18
N TYR A 448 -25.62 -5.77 -7.50
CA TYR A 448 -24.72 -6.53 -8.38
C TYR A 448 -23.35 -5.87 -8.47
N GLN A 449 -23.28 -4.53 -8.59
CA GLN A 449 -22.02 -3.80 -8.65
C GLN A 449 -21.19 -4.01 -7.36
N GLU A 450 -21.82 -3.89 -6.19
CA GLU A 450 -21.17 -4.13 -4.90
C GLU A 450 -20.70 -5.59 -4.77
N GLY A 451 -21.52 -6.56 -5.23
CA GLY A 451 -21.15 -7.97 -5.24
C GLY A 451 -19.91 -8.25 -6.08
N GLN A 452 -19.85 -7.68 -7.29
CA GLN A 452 -18.72 -7.87 -8.21
C GLN A 452 -17.48 -7.07 -7.77
N ARG A 453 -17.65 -5.85 -7.22
CA ARG A 453 -16.55 -5.05 -6.69
C ARG A 453 -15.76 -5.79 -5.61
N LYS A 454 -16.42 -6.61 -4.82
CA LYS A 454 -15.77 -7.42 -3.77
C LYS A 454 -14.76 -8.46 -4.28
N ASP A 455 -14.60 -8.62 -5.59
CA ASP A 455 -13.57 -9.49 -6.15
C ASP A 455 -12.16 -9.06 -5.72
N VAL A 456 -11.87 -7.75 -5.68
CA VAL A 456 -10.58 -7.25 -5.18
C VAL A 456 -10.42 -7.46 -3.67
N GLU A 457 -11.50 -7.31 -2.89
CA GLU A 457 -11.46 -7.62 -1.44
C GLU A 457 -11.23 -9.12 -1.20
N ARG A 458 -11.82 -10.00 -2.04
CA ARG A 458 -11.53 -11.44 -2.02
C ARG A 458 -10.07 -11.74 -2.37
N ALA A 459 -9.51 -11.04 -3.38
CA ALA A 459 -8.09 -11.17 -3.72
C ALA A 459 -7.19 -10.78 -2.54
N PHE A 460 -7.49 -9.69 -1.83
CA PHE A 460 -6.80 -9.35 -0.57
C PHE A 460 -6.94 -10.44 0.49
N GLY A 461 -8.15 -10.98 0.69
CA GLY A 461 -8.41 -12.04 1.65
C GLY A 461 -7.59 -13.30 1.36
N VAL A 462 -7.56 -13.74 0.10
CA VAL A 462 -6.78 -14.92 -0.33
C VAL A 462 -5.28 -14.65 -0.25
N LEU A 463 -4.80 -13.47 -0.66
CA LEU A 463 -3.39 -13.06 -0.52
C LEU A 463 -2.93 -13.14 0.95
N GLN A 464 -3.73 -12.62 1.89
CA GLN A 464 -3.45 -12.68 3.33
C GLN A 464 -3.59 -14.09 3.92
N ALA A 465 -4.49 -14.92 3.40
CA ALA A 465 -4.63 -16.31 3.82
C ALA A 465 -3.44 -17.17 3.36
N ARG A 466 -2.92 -16.90 2.15
CA ARG A 466 -1.71 -17.56 1.63
C ARG A 466 -0.46 -17.11 2.38
N PHE A 467 -0.31 -15.82 2.61
CA PHE A 467 0.89 -15.23 3.19
C PHE A 467 0.58 -14.48 4.49
N ALA A 468 0.63 -15.21 5.60
CA ALA A 468 0.31 -14.64 6.91
C ALA A 468 1.25 -13.50 7.35
N ILE A 469 2.43 -13.36 6.72
CA ILE A 469 3.32 -12.22 6.95
C ILE A 469 2.63 -10.88 6.61
N ILE A 470 1.75 -10.86 5.59
CA ILE A 470 0.98 -9.67 5.19
C ILE A 470 -0.26 -9.48 6.09
N ARG A 471 -0.85 -10.57 6.58
CA ARG A 471 -1.98 -10.50 7.51
C ARG A 471 -1.57 -9.94 8.86
N GLY A 472 -0.39 -10.33 9.36
CA GLY A 472 0.19 -9.78 10.57
C GLY A 472 0.78 -8.39 10.36
N PRO A 473 1.13 -7.68 11.44
CA PRO A 473 1.76 -6.37 11.33
C PRO A 473 3.20 -6.50 10.78
N ALA A 474 3.55 -5.57 9.88
CA ALA A 474 4.89 -5.46 9.32
C ALA A 474 5.92 -5.13 10.40
N ARG A 475 6.98 -5.93 10.50
CA ARG A 475 7.99 -5.86 11.56
C ARG A 475 9.33 -5.30 11.09
N PHE A 476 9.59 -5.21 9.78
CA PHE A 476 10.81 -4.61 9.26
C PHE A 476 10.77 -3.08 9.36
N TRP A 477 11.92 -2.48 9.61
CA TRP A 477 12.09 -1.03 9.71
C TRP A 477 12.13 -0.36 8.34
N GLU A 478 12.70 -1.05 7.35
CA GLU A 478 12.94 -0.53 6.02
C GLU A 478 11.71 -0.69 5.14
N LYS A 479 11.18 0.42 4.66
CA LYS A 479 10.05 0.45 3.72
C LYS A 479 10.33 -0.36 2.45
N LYS A 480 11.57 -0.30 1.90
CA LYS A 480 11.99 -1.07 0.73
C LYS A 480 11.88 -2.57 0.95
N LYS A 481 12.29 -3.08 2.11
CA LYS A 481 12.12 -4.50 2.46
C LYS A 481 10.65 -4.91 2.50
N LEU A 482 9.78 -4.04 3.08
CA LEU A 482 8.35 -4.27 3.12
C LEU A 482 7.73 -4.28 1.73
N ALA A 483 8.15 -3.35 0.86
CA ALA A 483 7.71 -3.29 -0.53
C ALA A 483 8.12 -4.55 -1.31
N ASN A 484 9.35 -5.03 -1.14
CA ASN A 484 9.81 -6.26 -1.79
C ASN A 484 9.04 -7.50 -1.29
N ILE A 485 8.77 -7.61 0.01
CA ILE A 485 7.96 -8.69 0.57
C ILE A 485 6.54 -8.66 -0.04
N MET A 486 5.90 -7.49 -0.06
CA MET A 486 4.56 -7.35 -0.62
C MET A 486 4.54 -7.74 -2.09
N ARG A 487 5.48 -7.22 -2.89
CA ARG A 487 5.59 -7.50 -4.33
C ARG A 487 5.84 -8.99 -4.60
N ALA A 488 6.76 -9.63 -3.87
CA ALA A 488 7.02 -11.06 -4.01
C ALA A 488 5.78 -11.90 -3.64
N CYS A 489 5.05 -11.54 -2.58
CA CYS A 489 3.81 -12.23 -2.21
C CYS A 489 2.74 -12.11 -3.30
N ILE A 490 2.62 -10.97 -3.99
CA ILE A 490 1.69 -10.77 -5.09
C ILE A 490 2.09 -11.62 -6.31
N ILE A 491 3.37 -11.64 -6.66
CA ILE A 491 3.90 -12.49 -7.75
C ILE A 491 3.61 -13.95 -7.46
N LEU A 492 3.95 -14.44 -6.27
CA LEU A 492 3.67 -15.81 -5.85
C LEU A 492 2.17 -16.11 -5.82
N HIS A 493 1.34 -15.14 -5.43
CA HIS A 493 -0.11 -15.27 -5.48
C HIS A 493 -0.62 -15.51 -6.90
N ASN A 494 -0.15 -14.72 -7.88
CA ASN A 494 -0.53 -14.87 -9.28
C ASN A 494 -0.03 -16.20 -9.88
N MET A 495 1.19 -16.62 -9.54
CA MET A 495 1.69 -17.97 -9.92
C MET A 495 0.78 -19.09 -9.42
N ILE A 496 0.30 -18.99 -8.18
CA ILE A 496 -0.61 -19.97 -7.60
C ILE A 496 -2.00 -19.89 -8.25
N VAL A 497 -2.49 -18.69 -8.55
CA VAL A 497 -3.78 -18.50 -9.26
C VAL A 497 -3.74 -19.16 -10.64
N GLU A 498 -2.64 -18.97 -11.39
CA GLU A 498 -2.45 -19.63 -12.68
C GLU A 498 -2.45 -21.15 -12.57
N ASP A 499 -1.64 -21.68 -11.67
CA ASP A 499 -1.51 -23.10 -11.40
C ASP A 499 -2.84 -23.76 -10.98
N GLU A 500 -3.62 -23.09 -10.14
CA GLU A 500 -4.96 -23.55 -9.72
C GLU A 500 -5.96 -23.49 -10.88
N ARG A 501 -5.94 -22.46 -11.71
CA ARG A 501 -6.81 -22.31 -12.89
C ARG A 501 -6.57 -23.43 -13.89
N ASP A 502 -5.32 -23.74 -14.20
CA ASP A 502 -4.96 -24.78 -15.16
C ASP A 502 -5.38 -26.17 -14.67
N THR A 503 -5.31 -26.40 -13.36
CA THR A 503 -5.78 -27.65 -12.73
C THR A 503 -7.29 -27.81 -12.87
N TYR A 504 -8.08 -26.75 -12.65
CA TYR A 504 -9.53 -26.82 -12.82
C TYR A 504 -9.91 -27.02 -14.29
N ALA A 505 -9.25 -26.32 -15.22
CA ALA A 505 -9.48 -26.50 -16.65
C ALA A 505 -9.17 -27.95 -17.10
N GLY A 506 -8.08 -28.54 -16.60
CA GLY A 506 -7.71 -29.93 -16.87
C GLY A 506 -8.72 -30.95 -16.32
N ASN A 507 -9.25 -30.73 -15.13
CA ASN A 507 -10.25 -31.59 -14.51
C ASN A 507 -11.59 -31.57 -15.29
N PHE A 508 -12.03 -30.40 -15.74
CA PHE A 508 -13.21 -30.29 -16.61
C PHE A 508 -13.03 -31.00 -17.96
N ALA A 509 -11.84 -30.88 -18.56
CA ALA A 509 -11.52 -31.57 -19.82
C ALA A 509 -11.49 -33.10 -19.68
N GLN A 510 -11.23 -33.63 -18.49
CA GLN A 510 -11.20 -35.07 -18.18
C GLN A 510 -12.54 -35.62 -17.70
N GLY A 511 -13.61 -34.81 -17.65
CA GLY A 511 -14.95 -35.24 -17.27
C GLY A 511 -15.11 -35.63 -15.79
N LEU A 512 -14.20 -35.16 -14.93
CA LEU A 512 -14.32 -35.26 -13.50
C LEU A 512 -15.27 -34.17 -13.00
N GLU A 513 -16.54 -34.46 -12.87
CA GLU A 513 -17.51 -33.64 -12.13
C GLU A 513 -17.07 -33.54 -10.66
N LEU A 514 -17.01 -32.34 -10.12
CA LEU A 514 -16.77 -32.08 -8.70
C LEU A 514 -18.05 -32.29 -7.88
#